data_3ce8a37f8fd47db02177b92738ef1237
#
_entry.id   3ce8a37f8fd47db02177b92738ef1237
#
_cell.length_a   1.000
_cell.length_b   1.000
_cell.length_c   1.000
_cell.angle_alpha   90.00
_cell.angle_beta   90.00
_cell.angle_gamma   90.00
#
_symmetry.space_group_name_H-M   'P 1'
#
loop_
_entity.id
_entity.type
_entity.pdbx_description
1 polymer ?
#
loop_
_entity_poly.entity_id
_entity_poly.type
_entity_poly.pdbx_seq_one_letter_code
_entity_poly.pdbx_strand_id
1 'polypeptide(L)'
;MGTKGRPRPASLSQKLRQIRINLELSQAEMVRRLGFADSFHVGRISEYESNMREPSLLILLAYARVARVHLEDLVDDSIELPARLPGTIIYDRPG
;
A
#
# COMPACT_ATOMS: atom_id res chain seq x y z
N MET A 1 -2.94 -29.22 -10.45
CA MET A 1 -2.94 -28.77 -10.17
C MET A 1 -2.24 -28.04 -9.76
N GLY A 2 -1.96 -27.97 -9.65
CA GLY A 2 -1.20 -27.25 -9.16
C GLY A 2 -0.85 -26.06 -9.48
N THR A 3 -1.37 -25.51 -10.07
CA THR A 3 -1.04 -24.29 -10.43
C THR A 3 -1.29 -23.30 -9.42
N LYS A 4 -1.05 -23.54 -8.20
CA LYS A 4 -1.10 -22.59 -7.29
C LYS A 4 -0.04 -21.64 -7.49
N GLY A 5 -0.22 -20.37 -7.46
CA GLY A 5 0.79 -19.38 -7.52
C GLY A 5 1.65 -19.41 -6.31
N ARG A 6 2.69 -18.62 -6.27
CA ARG A 6 3.50 -18.52 -5.09
C ARG A 6 2.70 -17.92 -3.95
N PRO A 7 3.08 -18.19 -2.72
CA PRO A 7 2.36 -17.62 -1.58
C PRO A 7 2.37 -16.12 -1.59
N ARG A 8 1.31 -15.52 -1.09
CA ARG A 8 1.20 -14.08 -0.91
C ARG A 8 0.94 -13.78 0.54
N PRO A 9 1.39 -12.60 1.01
CA PRO A 9 1.03 -12.18 2.35
C PRO A 9 -0.49 -12.08 2.47
N ALA A 10 -1.04 -12.66 3.51
CA ALA A 10 -2.49 -12.73 3.66
C ALA A 10 -3.13 -11.39 3.98
N SER A 11 -2.39 -10.51 4.67
CA SER A 11 -2.92 -9.23 5.10
C SER A 11 -2.54 -8.06 4.21
N LEU A 12 -1.79 -8.31 3.15
CA LEU A 12 -1.20 -7.22 2.38
C LEU A 12 -2.27 -6.30 1.78
N SER A 13 -3.29 -6.86 1.14
CA SER A 13 -4.29 -6.04 0.48
C SER A 13 -5.00 -5.13 1.47
N GLN A 14 -5.29 -5.65 2.66
CA GLN A 14 -5.92 -4.85 3.70
C GLN A 14 -5.00 -3.74 4.18
N LYS A 15 -3.71 -4.03 4.31
CA LYS A 15 -2.75 -3.03 4.75
C LYS A 15 -2.61 -1.92 3.73
N LEU A 16 -2.60 -2.25 2.44
CA LEU A 16 -2.50 -1.23 1.41
C LEU A 16 -3.72 -0.32 1.42
N ARG A 17 -4.89 -0.89 1.60
CA ARG A 17 -6.10 -0.09 1.70
C ARG A 17 -6.07 0.76 2.97
N GLN A 18 -5.63 0.19 4.09
CA GLN A 18 -5.52 0.91 5.35
C GLN A 18 -4.62 2.14 5.20
N ILE A 19 -3.50 1.99 4.50
CA ILE A 19 -2.59 3.11 4.25
C ILE A 19 -3.33 4.23 3.52
N ARG A 20 -4.00 3.88 2.44
CA ARG A 20 -4.67 4.89 1.63
C ARG A 20 -5.76 5.61 2.42
N ILE A 21 -6.58 4.84 3.13
CA ILE A 21 -7.68 5.41 3.91
C ILE A 21 -7.15 6.31 5.03
N ASN A 22 -6.11 5.84 5.73
CA ASN A 22 -5.54 6.61 6.83
C ASN A 22 -4.88 7.91 6.36
N LEU A 23 -4.36 7.93 5.16
CA LEU A 23 -3.79 9.13 4.59
C LEU A 23 -4.85 10.01 3.91
N GLU A 24 -6.10 9.54 3.90
CA GLU A 24 -7.23 10.28 3.33
C GLU A 24 -7.03 10.58 1.86
N LEU A 25 -6.51 9.59 1.12
CA LEU A 25 -6.25 9.74 -0.30
C LEU A 25 -7.26 8.95 -1.11
N SER A 26 -7.68 9.51 -2.23
CA SER A 26 -8.44 8.75 -3.21
C SER A 26 -7.49 7.78 -3.90
N GLN A 27 -8.03 6.83 -4.64
CA GLN A 27 -7.18 5.91 -5.38
C GLN A 27 -6.33 6.66 -6.41
N ALA A 28 -6.88 7.67 -7.05
CA ALA A 28 -6.13 8.46 -8.02
C ALA A 28 -5.00 9.25 -7.35
N GLU A 29 -5.29 9.79 -6.17
CA GLU A 29 -4.25 10.49 -5.41
C GLU A 29 -3.15 9.54 -4.98
N MET A 30 -3.52 8.31 -4.64
CA MET A 30 -2.53 7.32 -4.25
C MET A 30 -1.56 7.01 -5.38
N VAL A 31 -2.07 6.88 -6.61
CA VAL A 31 -1.20 6.65 -7.78
C VAL A 31 -0.16 7.76 -7.87
N ARG A 32 -0.59 9.00 -7.72
CA ARG A 32 0.34 10.13 -7.79
C ARG A 32 1.32 10.11 -6.63
N ARG A 33 0.82 9.79 -5.44
CA ARG A 33 1.68 9.79 -4.26
C ARG A 33 2.74 8.71 -4.33
N LEU A 34 2.41 7.58 -4.95
CA LEU A 34 3.37 6.51 -5.12
C LEU A 34 4.46 6.86 -6.14
N GLY A 35 4.21 7.84 -7.00
CA GLY A 35 5.22 8.24 -7.97
C GLY A 35 5.14 7.51 -9.29
N PHE A 36 4.05 6.81 -9.56
CA PHE A 36 3.92 6.00 -10.77
C PHE A 36 2.78 6.48 -11.68
N ALA A 37 2.41 7.76 -11.59
CA ALA A 37 1.25 8.27 -12.33
C ALA A 37 1.36 8.07 -13.83
N ASP A 38 2.58 8.06 -14.36
CA ASP A 38 2.78 7.86 -15.79
C ASP A 38 2.93 6.39 -16.16
N SER A 39 2.94 5.49 -15.18
CA SER A 39 3.24 4.09 -15.42
C SER A 39 2.04 3.17 -15.30
N PHE A 40 1.01 3.55 -14.54
CA PHE A 40 -0.19 2.73 -14.46
C PHE A 40 -1.35 3.60 -14.02
N HIS A 41 -2.56 3.12 -14.30
CA HIS A 41 -3.73 3.91 -13.98
C HIS A 41 -4.36 3.47 -12.66
N VAL A 42 -5.35 4.22 -12.25
CA VAL A 42 -5.94 4.10 -10.92
C VAL A 42 -6.55 2.74 -10.64
N GLY A 43 -7.00 2.04 -11.67
CA GLY A 43 -7.58 0.72 -11.48
C GLY A 43 -6.63 -0.28 -10.86
N ARG A 44 -5.32 -0.06 -11.01
CA ARG A 44 -4.35 -0.94 -10.41
C ARG A 44 -4.42 -0.89 -8.89
N ILE A 45 -4.71 0.30 -8.33
CA ILE A 45 -4.85 0.44 -6.87
C ILE A 45 -6.02 -0.42 -6.38
N SER A 46 -7.14 -0.37 -7.09
CA SER A 46 -8.29 -1.18 -6.73
C SER A 46 -7.95 -2.68 -6.74
N GLU A 47 -7.18 -3.11 -7.72
CA GLU A 47 -6.78 -4.52 -7.83
C GLU A 47 -5.89 -4.93 -6.66
N TYR A 48 -4.99 -4.04 -6.23
CA TYR A 48 -4.13 -4.34 -5.09
C TYR A 48 -4.98 -4.45 -3.81
N GLU A 49 -5.93 -3.55 -3.64
CA GLU A 49 -6.71 -3.52 -2.41
C GLU A 49 -7.74 -4.63 -2.33
N SER A 50 -8.12 -5.21 -3.46
CA SER A 50 -9.05 -6.32 -3.48
C SER A 50 -8.34 -7.67 -3.62
N ASN A 51 -7.01 -7.66 -3.54
CA ASN A 51 -6.19 -8.87 -3.62
C ASN A 51 -6.28 -9.57 -4.98
N MET A 52 -6.67 -8.83 -6.01
CA MET A 52 -6.74 -9.38 -7.35
C MET A 52 -5.40 -9.33 -8.06
N ARG A 53 -4.47 -8.53 -7.56
CA ARG A 53 -3.15 -8.41 -8.14
C ARG A 53 -2.14 -8.11 -7.03
N GLU A 54 -0.99 -8.74 -7.09
CA GLU A 54 0.06 -8.48 -6.12
C GLU A 54 0.96 -7.36 -6.65
N PRO A 55 1.24 -6.32 -5.84
CA PRO A 55 2.13 -5.27 -6.30
C PRO A 55 3.56 -5.78 -6.46
N SER A 56 4.30 -5.17 -7.35
CA SER A 56 5.72 -5.47 -7.47
C SER A 56 6.46 -4.95 -6.24
N LEU A 57 7.70 -5.38 -6.09
CA LEU A 57 8.51 -4.93 -4.97
C LEU A 57 8.68 -3.41 -4.96
N LEU A 58 8.87 -2.80 -6.12
CA LEU A 58 9.04 -1.37 -6.19
C LEU A 58 7.78 -0.61 -5.79
N ILE A 59 6.63 -1.14 -6.16
CA ILE A 59 5.36 -0.54 -5.74
C ILE A 59 5.20 -0.66 -4.22
N LEU A 60 5.52 -1.83 -3.67
CA LEU A 60 5.44 -2.02 -2.22
C LEU A 60 6.39 -1.09 -1.49
N LEU A 61 7.58 -0.90 -2.02
CA LEU A 61 8.53 0.02 -1.40
C LEU A 61 7.98 1.44 -1.42
N ALA A 62 7.33 1.83 -2.51
CA ALA A 62 6.72 3.16 -2.60
C ALA A 62 5.63 3.32 -1.55
N TYR A 63 4.78 2.30 -1.36
CA TYR A 63 3.76 2.34 -0.31
C TYR A 63 4.39 2.52 1.06
N ALA A 64 5.46 1.74 1.33
CA ALA A 64 6.11 1.82 2.64
C ALA A 64 6.67 3.22 2.88
N ARG A 65 7.24 3.83 1.85
CA ARG A 65 7.80 5.18 1.96
C ARG A 65 6.72 6.23 2.19
N VAL A 66 5.61 6.10 1.48
CA VAL A 66 4.51 7.05 1.65
C VAL A 66 3.93 6.94 3.06
N ALA A 67 3.77 5.72 3.56
CA ALA A 67 3.23 5.49 4.91
C ALA A 67 4.28 5.71 5.98
N ARG A 68 5.54 5.75 5.60
CA ARG A 68 6.68 5.89 6.51
C ARG A 68 6.76 4.72 7.48
N VAL A 69 6.59 3.54 6.93
CA VAL A 69 6.78 2.29 7.66
C VAL A 69 7.82 1.48 6.91
N HIS A 70 8.24 0.38 7.49
CA HIS A 70 9.20 -0.51 6.84
C HIS A 70 8.48 -1.42 5.85
N LEU A 71 9.18 -1.81 4.80
CA LEU A 71 8.62 -2.76 3.84
C LEU A 71 8.18 -4.03 4.54
N GLU A 72 8.96 -4.47 5.51
CA GLU A 72 8.65 -5.65 6.29
C GLU A 72 7.26 -5.54 6.94
N ASP A 73 6.88 -4.35 7.38
CA ASP A 73 5.58 -4.14 8.02
C ASP A 73 4.42 -4.46 7.08
N LEU A 74 4.67 -4.37 5.78
CA LEU A 74 3.62 -4.66 4.79
C LEU A 74 3.53 -6.15 4.50
N VAL A 75 4.66 -6.83 4.45
CA VAL A 75 4.68 -8.21 3.96
C VAL A 75 4.68 -9.26 5.06
N ASP A 76 4.97 -8.88 6.30
CA ASP A 76 4.97 -9.80 7.40
C ASP A 76 3.58 -9.81 8.05
N ASP A 77 2.84 -10.90 7.88
CA ASP A 77 1.48 -10.98 8.38
C ASP A 77 1.39 -10.98 9.90
N SER A 78 2.49 -11.21 10.58
CA SER A 78 2.48 -11.18 12.05
C SER A 78 2.59 -9.76 12.60
N ILE A 79 2.83 -8.79 11.74
CA ILE A 79 2.96 -7.39 12.14
C ILE A 79 1.72 -6.64 11.68
N GLU A 80 1.08 -5.90 12.58
CA GLU A 80 -0.04 -5.07 12.21
C GLU A 80 0.42 -3.63 12.05
N LEU A 81 -0.18 -2.91 11.12
CA LEU A 81 0.13 -1.51 10.96
C LEU A 81 -0.48 -0.73 12.13
N PRO A 82 0.19 0.34 12.59
CA PRO A 82 -0.38 1.15 13.64
C PRO A 82 -1.67 1.83 13.17
N ALA A 83 -2.57 2.11 14.07
CA ALA A 83 -3.81 2.77 13.74
C ALA A 83 -3.57 4.13 13.11
N ARG A 84 -2.53 4.82 13.56
CA ARG A 84 -2.14 6.09 12.96
C ARG A 84 -0.76 5.92 12.37
N LEU A 85 -0.65 6.13 11.08
CA LEU A 85 0.61 5.91 10.39
C LEU A 85 1.56 7.09 10.59
N PRO A 86 2.86 6.82 10.68
CA PRO A 86 3.82 7.92 10.78
C PRO A 86 3.72 8.92 9.64
N GLY A 87 3.38 8.44 8.44
CA GLY A 87 3.22 9.32 7.28
C GLY A 87 2.12 10.35 7.45
N THR A 88 1.08 10.04 8.23
CA THR A 88 0.00 10.99 8.48
C THR A 88 0.46 12.17 9.32
N ILE A 89 1.37 11.93 10.21
CA ILE A 89 1.86 12.99 11.09
C ILE A 89 2.45 14.15 10.31
N ILE A 90 3.12 13.84 9.19
CA ILE A 90 3.73 14.86 8.38
C ILE A 90 2.70 15.84 7.84
N TYR A 91 1.54 15.32 7.45
CA TYR A 91 0.50 16.16 6.89
C TYR A 91 -0.32 16.88 7.94
N ASP A 92 -0.27 16.39 9.18
CA ASP A 92 -0.99 17.02 10.26
C ASP A 92 -0.21 18.18 10.86
N ARG A 93 1.03 18.37 10.48
CA ARG A 93 1.84 19.42 11.07
C ARG A 93 1.39 20.77 10.57
N PRO A 94 1.26 21.70 11.46
CA PRO A 94 0.92 23.05 11.03
C PRO A 94 2.07 23.63 10.26
N GLY A 95 1.75 24.34 9.30
CA GLY A 95 2.58 25.16 8.46
C GLY A 95 3.95 24.85 8.20
#